data_b3dc17385e27c2f897de3478cd87a109
#
_entry.id   b3dc17385e27c2f897de3478cd87a109
#
_cell.length_a   1.000
_cell.length_b   1.000
_cell.length_c   1.000
_cell.angle_alpha   90.00
_cell.angle_beta   90.00
_cell.angle_gamma   90.00
#
_symmetry.space_group_name_H-M   'P 1'
#
loop_
_entity.id
_entity.type
_entity.pdbx_description
1 polymer ?
#
loop_
_entity_poly.entity_id
_entity_poly.type
_entity_poly.pdbx_seq_one_letter_code
_entity_poly.pdbx_strand_id
1 'polypeptide(L)'
;MRIRVRDVKEISYFSYKRLNHLNEWISQIQGKESTDIPTEVYDRILLEINKQRITNMAEITPAKIKSILKALRLNKFYEHTPHIINRLNGAPTPNFTPEIEEKLRQMFKMIQIPFFNHAPKTRKNFLSYSYTIHKCLQLLELDEYLTFFPLLRSREKTFAMDQVWRKICEDLKWDWIPSL
;
A
#
# COMPACT_ATOMS: atom_id res chain seq x y z
N MET A 1 23.36 0.81 21.42
CA MET A 1 24.03 1.54 20.34
C MET A 1 23.68 3.03 20.43
N ARG A 2 24.68 3.91 20.56
CA ARG A 2 24.40 5.36 20.61
C ARG A 2 24.09 5.85 19.20
N ILE A 3 22.85 6.34 18.98
CA ILE A 3 22.43 6.95 17.72
C ILE A 3 23.07 8.35 17.64
N ARG A 4 23.75 8.64 16.53
CA ARG A 4 24.38 9.96 16.31
C ARG A 4 23.30 11.00 16.00
N VAL A 5 23.56 12.29 16.32
CA VAL A 5 22.63 13.40 16.04
C VAL A 5 22.25 13.47 14.56
N ARG A 6 23.19 13.18 13.66
CA ARG A 6 22.95 13.10 12.22
C ARG A 6 21.93 12.02 11.87
N ASP A 7 22.07 10.84 12.48
CA ASP A 7 21.18 9.70 12.25
C ASP A 7 19.75 10.00 12.73
N VAL A 8 19.62 10.71 13.85
CA VAL A 8 18.29 11.14 14.37
C VAL A 8 17.56 12.04 13.39
N LYS A 9 18.27 13.01 12.77
CA LYS A 9 17.66 13.90 11.77
C LYS A 9 17.25 13.15 10.51
N GLU A 10 18.08 12.21 10.06
CA GLU A 10 17.78 11.36 8.90
C GLU A 10 16.59 10.44 9.17
N ILE A 11 16.54 9.78 10.31
CA ILE A 11 15.42 8.92 10.72
C ILE A 11 14.12 9.74 10.78
N SER A 12 14.14 10.93 11.39
CA SER A 12 12.97 11.80 11.46
C SER A 12 12.45 12.21 10.08
N TYR A 13 13.35 12.57 9.18
CA TYR A 13 12.99 12.98 7.82
C TYR A 13 12.34 11.84 7.02
N PHE A 14 12.95 10.66 7.03
CA PHE A 14 12.40 9.50 6.33
C PHE A 14 11.13 8.97 6.99
N SER A 15 11.05 9.02 8.32
CA SER A 15 9.85 8.66 9.06
C SER A 15 8.65 9.52 8.65
N TYR A 16 8.83 10.83 8.54
CA TYR A 16 7.80 11.75 8.09
C TYR A 16 7.32 11.43 6.67
N LYS A 17 8.24 11.26 5.73
CA LYS A 17 7.90 10.91 4.35
C LYS A 17 7.17 9.58 4.25
N ARG A 18 7.66 8.58 4.97
CA ARG A 18 7.05 7.24 4.97
C ARG A 18 5.66 7.23 5.58
N LEU A 19 5.44 8.02 6.63
CA LEU A 19 4.12 8.17 7.23
C LEU A 19 3.12 8.82 6.27
N ASN A 20 3.54 9.86 5.55
CA ASN A 20 2.71 10.47 4.51
C ASN A 20 2.35 9.47 3.42
N HIS A 21 3.32 8.68 2.98
CA HIS A 21 3.09 7.65 1.97
C HIS A 21 2.18 6.52 2.49
N LEU A 22 2.30 6.15 3.76
CA LEU A 22 1.36 5.22 4.40
C LEU A 22 -0.08 5.77 4.37
N ASN A 23 -0.26 7.04 4.71
CA ASN A 23 -1.57 7.69 4.69
C ASN A 23 -2.17 7.70 3.27
N GLU A 24 -1.35 7.93 2.25
CA GLU A 24 -1.77 7.82 0.85
C GLU A 24 -2.24 6.40 0.51
N TRP A 25 -1.47 5.38 0.89
CA TRP A 25 -1.84 3.98 0.70
C TRP A 25 -3.17 3.63 1.36
N ILE A 26 -3.35 4.02 2.62
CA ILE A 26 -4.57 3.77 3.38
C ILE A 26 -5.77 4.46 2.72
N SER A 27 -5.60 5.71 2.28
CA SER A 27 -6.66 6.44 1.60
C SER A 27 -7.02 5.83 0.25
N GLN A 28 -6.03 5.46 -0.55
CA GLN A 28 -6.24 4.87 -1.86
C GLN A 28 -6.96 3.52 -1.77
N ILE A 29 -6.54 2.65 -0.88
CA ILE A 29 -7.14 1.32 -0.75
C ILE A 29 -8.60 1.39 -0.26
N GLN A 30 -8.94 2.38 0.53
CA GLN A 30 -10.32 2.61 1.00
C GLN A 30 -11.17 3.41 0.01
N GLY A 31 -10.60 3.87 -1.11
CA GLY A 31 -11.29 4.74 -2.06
C GLY A 31 -11.61 6.13 -1.52
N LYS A 32 -10.89 6.58 -0.49
CA LYS A 32 -11.05 7.90 0.14
C LYS A 32 -10.16 8.97 -0.49
N GLU A 33 -9.76 8.80 -1.74
CA GLU A 33 -8.97 9.81 -2.44
C GLU A 33 -9.79 11.11 -2.59
N SER A 34 -9.12 12.22 -2.32
CA SER A 34 -9.68 13.55 -2.49
C SER A 34 -9.80 14.00 -3.96
N THR A 35 -9.39 13.15 -4.89
CA THR A 35 -9.41 13.47 -6.31
C THR A 35 -10.83 13.39 -6.84
N ASP A 36 -11.34 14.54 -7.21
CA ASP A 36 -12.64 14.68 -7.83
C ASP A 36 -12.51 14.31 -9.32
N ILE A 37 -12.81 13.05 -9.64
CA ILE A 37 -12.87 12.58 -11.01
C ILE A 37 -14.26 12.91 -11.55
N PRO A 38 -14.37 13.78 -12.58
CA PRO A 38 -15.66 14.13 -13.15
C PRO A 38 -16.45 12.90 -13.61
N THR A 39 -17.75 12.93 -13.43
CA THR A 39 -18.66 11.85 -13.88
C THR A 39 -18.53 11.57 -15.38
N GLU A 40 -18.27 12.61 -16.17
CA GLU A 40 -18.02 12.50 -17.61
C GLU A 40 -16.85 11.57 -17.97
N VAL A 41 -15.83 11.53 -17.11
CA VAL A 41 -14.67 10.61 -17.30
C VAL A 41 -15.13 9.17 -17.19
N TYR A 42 -15.94 8.85 -16.19
CA TYR A 42 -16.51 7.51 -16.03
C TYR A 42 -17.40 7.13 -17.20
N ASP A 43 -18.24 8.05 -17.67
CA ASP A 43 -19.12 7.83 -18.81
C ASP A 43 -18.32 7.53 -20.09
N ARG A 44 -17.25 8.25 -20.32
CA ARG A 44 -16.35 8.01 -21.46
C ARG A 44 -15.65 6.67 -21.37
N ILE A 45 -15.20 6.29 -20.16
CA ILE A 45 -14.58 4.98 -19.92
C ILE A 45 -15.58 3.85 -20.17
N LEU A 46 -16.80 3.98 -19.68
CA LEU A 46 -17.87 3.00 -19.89
C LEU A 46 -18.24 2.84 -21.36
N LEU A 47 -18.30 3.94 -22.10
CA LEU A 47 -18.52 3.89 -23.55
C LEU A 47 -17.41 3.12 -24.25
N GLU A 48 -16.18 3.34 -23.88
CA GLU A 48 -15.05 2.65 -24.47
C GLU A 48 -15.03 1.16 -24.12
N ILE A 49 -15.36 0.81 -22.89
CA ILE A 49 -15.53 -0.58 -22.44
C ILE A 49 -16.62 -1.27 -23.29
N ASN A 50 -17.74 -0.60 -23.50
CA ASN A 50 -18.84 -1.13 -24.31
C ASN A 50 -18.44 -1.31 -25.78
N LYS A 51 -17.68 -0.36 -26.37
CA LYS A 51 -17.16 -0.48 -27.72
C LYS A 51 -16.22 -1.68 -27.88
N GLN A 52 -15.42 -1.96 -26.88
CA GLN A 52 -14.51 -3.11 -26.87
C GLN A 52 -15.21 -4.42 -26.51
N ARG A 53 -16.52 -4.40 -26.29
CA ARG A 53 -17.35 -5.57 -25.94
C ARG A 53 -16.85 -6.32 -24.71
N ILE A 54 -16.31 -5.62 -23.75
CA ILE A 54 -15.87 -6.19 -22.48
C ILE A 54 -17.11 -6.39 -21.60
N THR A 55 -17.50 -7.64 -21.41
CA THR A 55 -18.66 -8.03 -20.61
C THR A 55 -18.29 -8.61 -19.25
N ASN A 56 -17.06 -9.10 -19.11
CA ASN A 56 -16.55 -9.68 -17.88
C ASN A 56 -15.76 -8.64 -17.09
N MET A 57 -16.23 -8.33 -15.89
CA MET A 57 -15.56 -7.37 -14.99
C MET A 57 -14.13 -7.81 -14.60
N ALA A 58 -13.82 -9.12 -14.64
CA ALA A 58 -12.48 -9.62 -14.40
C ALA A 58 -11.45 -9.17 -15.46
N GLU A 59 -11.90 -8.77 -16.65
CA GLU A 59 -11.05 -8.22 -17.72
C GLU A 59 -10.67 -6.76 -17.48
N ILE A 60 -11.32 -6.09 -16.55
CA ILE A 60 -11.01 -4.70 -16.16
C ILE A 60 -9.82 -4.70 -15.22
N THR A 61 -8.64 -4.82 -15.79
CA THR A 61 -7.36 -4.78 -15.09
C THR A 61 -6.79 -3.35 -15.05
N PRO A 62 -5.84 -3.05 -14.17
CA PRO A 62 -5.13 -1.76 -14.18
C PRO A 62 -4.51 -1.43 -15.54
N ALA A 63 -3.91 -2.41 -16.21
CA ALA A 63 -3.34 -2.23 -17.53
C ALA A 63 -4.40 -1.86 -18.57
N LYS A 64 -5.58 -2.49 -18.51
CA LYS A 64 -6.70 -2.20 -19.41
C LYS A 64 -7.23 -0.80 -19.22
N ILE A 65 -7.45 -0.37 -17.98
CA ILE A 65 -7.92 0.99 -17.67
C ILE A 65 -6.89 2.04 -18.12
N LYS A 66 -5.61 1.81 -17.87
CA LYS A 66 -4.55 2.72 -18.36
C LYS A 66 -4.55 2.84 -19.89
N SER A 67 -4.73 1.72 -20.60
CA SER A 67 -4.86 1.70 -22.05
C SER A 67 -6.06 2.53 -22.53
N ILE A 68 -7.21 2.39 -21.88
CA ILE A 68 -8.43 3.17 -22.19
C ILE A 68 -8.19 4.65 -21.91
N LEU A 69 -7.63 5.01 -20.76
CA LEU A 69 -7.32 6.40 -20.41
C LEU A 69 -6.36 7.03 -21.42
N LYS A 70 -5.38 6.28 -21.89
CA LYS A 70 -4.45 6.72 -22.94
C LYS A 70 -5.17 6.99 -24.26
N ALA A 71 -6.01 6.06 -24.69
CA ALA A 71 -6.81 6.21 -25.92
C ALA A 71 -7.75 7.41 -25.86
N LEU A 72 -8.30 7.72 -24.70
CA LEU A 72 -9.17 8.86 -24.46
C LEU A 72 -8.41 10.17 -24.17
N ARG A 73 -7.10 10.16 -24.17
CA ARG A 73 -6.22 11.29 -23.80
C ARG A 73 -6.48 11.82 -22.38
N LEU A 74 -6.76 10.90 -21.44
CA LEU A 74 -7.03 11.19 -20.03
C LEU A 74 -5.87 10.75 -19.13
N ASN A 75 -4.63 10.93 -19.59
CA ASN A 75 -3.42 10.46 -18.89
C ASN A 75 -3.26 11.04 -17.48
N LYS A 76 -3.81 12.20 -17.22
CA LYS A 76 -3.79 12.82 -15.88
C LYS A 76 -4.47 11.98 -14.79
N PHE A 77 -5.26 10.99 -15.16
CA PHE A 77 -5.95 10.10 -14.23
C PHE A 77 -5.26 8.74 -14.04
N TYR A 78 -4.06 8.53 -14.60
CA TYR A 78 -3.34 7.26 -14.48
C TYR A 78 -3.10 6.83 -13.03
N GLU A 79 -2.77 7.77 -12.16
CA GLU A 79 -2.50 7.52 -10.76
C GLU A 79 -3.76 7.07 -10.00
N HIS A 80 -4.94 7.38 -10.52
CA HIS A 80 -6.22 7.07 -9.92
C HIS A 80 -6.85 5.78 -10.48
N THR A 81 -6.09 5.00 -11.22
CA THR A 81 -6.56 3.74 -11.81
C THR A 81 -7.21 2.80 -10.80
N PRO A 82 -6.62 2.53 -9.60
CA PRO A 82 -7.28 1.68 -8.61
C PRO A 82 -8.63 2.20 -8.16
N HIS A 83 -8.76 3.50 -7.95
CA HIS A 83 -10.02 4.15 -7.57
C HIS A 83 -11.08 4.01 -8.68
N ILE A 84 -10.69 4.20 -9.93
CA ILE A 84 -11.58 4.05 -11.09
C ILE A 84 -12.08 2.60 -11.18
N ILE A 85 -11.19 1.62 -11.04
CA ILE A 85 -11.55 0.20 -11.07
C ILE A 85 -12.53 -0.15 -9.96
N ASN A 86 -12.27 0.27 -8.74
CA ASN A 86 -13.15 0.02 -7.61
C ASN A 86 -14.54 0.59 -7.83
N ARG A 87 -14.64 1.78 -8.38
CA ARG A 87 -15.93 2.41 -8.68
C ARG A 87 -16.68 1.72 -9.82
N LEU A 88 -15.97 1.26 -10.84
CA LEU A 88 -16.59 0.55 -11.98
C LEU A 88 -17.05 -0.86 -11.59
N ASN A 89 -16.28 -1.56 -10.79
CA ASN A 89 -16.54 -2.96 -10.42
C ASN A 89 -17.45 -3.08 -9.19
N GLY A 90 -17.66 -2.00 -8.44
CA GLY A 90 -18.25 -2.11 -7.11
C GLY A 90 -17.47 -3.05 -6.19
N ALA A 91 -16.16 -3.23 -6.44
CA ALA A 91 -15.33 -4.13 -5.66
C ALA A 91 -15.31 -3.71 -4.19
N PRO A 92 -15.38 -4.67 -3.25
CA PRO A 92 -15.31 -4.34 -1.84
C PRO A 92 -13.95 -3.71 -1.53
N THR A 93 -13.97 -2.60 -0.80
CA THR A 93 -12.78 -1.95 -0.27
C THR A 93 -12.72 -2.16 1.24
N PRO A 94 -11.53 -2.21 1.85
CA PRO A 94 -11.46 -2.24 3.31
C PRO A 94 -12.02 -0.93 3.86
N ASN A 95 -12.70 -1.02 4.99
CA ASN A 95 -13.22 0.15 5.70
C ASN A 95 -12.63 0.16 7.10
N PHE A 96 -11.47 0.82 7.22
CA PHE A 96 -10.79 0.92 8.51
C PHE A 96 -11.50 1.93 9.41
N THR A 97 -11.69 1.55 10.66
CA THR A 97 -12.12 2.51 11.68
C THR A 97 -10.97 3.49 11.97
N PRO A 98 -11.26 4.70 12.50
CA PRO A 98 -10.22 5.64 12.93
C PRO A 98 -9.21 5.01 13.90
N GLU A 99 -9.66 4.10 14.77
CA GLU A 99 -8.81 3.38 15.71
C GLU A 99 -7.82 2.45 15.01
N ILE A 100 -8.25 1.73 13.98
CA ILE A 100 -7.38 0.86 13.18
C ILE A 100 -6.34 1.69 12.44
N GLU A 101 -6.76 2.77 11.79
CA GLU A 101 -5.83 3.68 11.09
C GLU A 101 -4.78 4.24 12.03
N GLU A 102 -5.16 4.68 13.22
CA GLU A 102 -4.23 5.22 14.21
C GLU A 102 -3.27 4.16 14.75
N LYS A 103 -3.74 2.95 15.00
CA LYS A 103 -2.87 1.83 15.38
C LYS A 103 -1.83 1.52 14.31
N LEU A 104 -2.23 1.49 13.04
CA LEU A 104 -1.31 1.29 11.92
C LEU A 104 -0.26 2.40 11.85
N ARG A 105 -0.66 3.67 12.03
CA ARG A 105 0.27 4.80 12.05
C ARG A 105 1.27 4.70 13.19
N GLN A 106 0.80 4.34 14.40
CA GLN A 106 1.66 4.18 15.58
C GLN A 106 2.66 3.05 15.37
N MET A 107 2.21 1.87 14.91
CA MET A 107 3.09 0.75 14.61
C MET A 107 4.13 1.14 13.55
N PHE A 108 3.72 1.87 12.53
CA PHE A 108 4.60 2.33 11.46
C PHE A 108 5.70 3.27 11.98
N LYS A 109 5.36 4.16 12.90
CA LYS A 109 6.34 5.01 13.60
C LYS A 109 7.33 4.19 14.42
N MET A 110 6.84 3.18 15.14
CA MET A 110 7.67 2.32 15.98
C MET A 110 8.67 1.49 15.16
N ILE A 111 8.33 1.12 13.94
CA ILE A 111 9.16 0.33 13.04
C ILE A 111 10.39 1.10 12.54
N GLN A 112 10.35 2.42 12.49
CA GLN A 112 11.36 3.23 11.79
C GLN A 112 12.77 3.09 12.37
N ILE A 113 12.94 3.11 13.67
CA ILE A 113 14.25 2.96 14.31
C ILE A 113 14.81 1.53 14.17
N PRO A 114 14.05 0.46 14.50
CA PRO A 114 14.51 -0.91 14.25
C PRO A 114 14.85 -1.16 12.77
N PHE A 115 14.05 -0.65 11.85
CA PHE A 115 14.35 -0.75 10.43
C PHE A 115 15.70 -0.11 10.08
N PHE A 116 15.96 1.09 10.56
CA PHE A 116 17.23 1.78 10.35
C PHE A 116 18.41 0.95 10.88
N ASN A 117 18.24 0.32 12.04
CA ASN A 117 19.32 -0.45 12.69
C ASN A 117 19.57 -1.80 12.00
N HIS A 118 18.56 -2.44 11.44
CA HIS A 118 18.62 -3.82 10.96
C HIS A 118 18.58 -3.98 9.44
N ALA A 119 18.11 -2.97 8.71
CA ALA A 119 18.10 -3.04 7.25
C ALA A 119 19.52 -3.15 6.70
N PRO A 120 19.76 -4.02 5.70
CA PRO A 120 21.05 -4.08 5.04
C PRO A 120 21.44 -2.71 4.47
N LYS A 121 22.72 -2.33 4.61
CA LYS A 121 23.24 -1.04 4.08
C LYS A 121 23.07 -0.89 2.56
N THR A 122 22.97 -2.00 1.87
CA THR A 122 22.68 -2.06 0.42
C THR A 122 21.23 -1.75 0.09
N ARG A 123 20.33 -1.81 1.08
CA ARG A 123 18.93 -1.53 0.86
C ARG A 123 18.66 -0.03 0.90
N LYS A 124 18.25 0.52 -0.24
CA LYS A 124 17.97 1.95 -0.40
C LYS A 124 16.54 2.32 0.00
N ASN A 125 15.59 1.39 -0.18
CA ASN A 125 14.17 1.63 0.03
C ASN A 125 13.67 0.95 1.31
N PHE A 126 12.60 1.52 1.89
CA PHE A 126 11.84 0.91 2.96
C PHE A 126 11.25 -0.44 2.52
N LEU A 127 10.70 -1.21 3.45
CA LEU A 127 9.93 -2.42 3.13
C LEU A 127 8.73 -2.07 2.24
N SER A 128 8.24 -3.03 1.47
CA SER A 128 6.98 -2.87 0.75
C SER A 128 5.87 -2.43 1.70
N TYR A 129 5.10 -1.39 1.33
CA TYR A 129 3.99 -0.91 2.14
C TYR A 129 2.90 -1.95 2.28
N SER A 130 2.57 -2.66 1.20
CA SER A 130 1.60 -3.76 1.26
C SER A 130 2.05 -4.85 2.23
N TYR A 131 3.31 -5.26 2.17
CA TYR A 131 3.89 -6.23 3.11
C TYR A 131 3.83 -5.73 4.56
N THR A 132 4.24 -4.49 4.80
CA THR A 132 4.30 -3.92 6.15
C THR A 132 2.90 -3.79 6.75
N ILE A 133 1.94 -3.31 5.98
CA ILE A 133 0.54 -3.21 6.43
C ILE A 133 -0.03 -4.60 6.71
N HIS A 134 0.23 -5.57 5.83
CA HIS A 134 -0.17 -6.97 6.04
C HIS A 134 0.35 -7.50 7.38
N LYS A 135 1.64 -7.32 7.66
CA LYS A 135 2.26 -7.77 8.91
C LYS A 135 1.69 -7.06 10.15
N CYS A 136 1.45 -5.77 10.06
CA CYS A 136 0.81 -5.03 11.15
C CYS A 136 -0.61 -5.52 11.40
N LEU A 137 -1.39 -5.77 10.35
CA LEU A 137 -2.76 -6.31 10.48
C LEU A 137 -2.77 -7.72 11.08
N GLN A 138 -1.80 -8.57 10.74
CA GLN A 138 -1.65 -9.88 11.39
C GLN A 138 -1.44 -9.74 12.90
N LEU A 139 -0.56 -8.84 13.31
CA LEU A 139 -0.28 -8.59 14.73
C LEU A 139 -1.48 -7.99 15.48
N LEU A 140 -2.34 -7.27 14.79
CA LEU A 140 -3.59 -6.73 15.32
C LEU A 140 -4.75 -7.74 15.28
N GLU A 141 -4.50 -8.95 14.79
CA GLU A 141 -5.52 -10.00 14.61
C GLU A 141 -6.70 -9.56 13.72
N LEU A 142 -6.41 -8.74 12.71
CA LEU A 142 -7.38 -8.21 11.74
C LEU A 142 -7.26 -8.96 10.39
N ASP A 143 -7.37 -10.26 10.43
CA ASP A 143 -7.11 -11.15 9.29
C ASP A 143 -8.07 -10.93 8.11
N GLU A 144 -9.28 -10.41 8.37
CA GLU A 144 -10.26 -10.07 7.34
C GLU A 144 -9.76 -9.02 6.33
N TYR A 145 -8.77 -8.21 6.70
CA TYR A 145 -8.19 -7.20 5.81
C TYR A 145 -6.96 -7.66 5.03
N LEU A 146 -6.42 -8.84 5.33
CA LEU A 146 -5.15 -9.29 4.72
C LEU A 146 -5.23 -9.46 3.21
N THR A 147 -6.40 -9.81 2.69
CA THR A 147 -6.62 -10.00 1.25
C THR A 147 -6.41 -8.72 0.44
N PHE A 148 -6.58 -7.55 1.05
CA PHE A 148 -6.37 -6.25 0.40
C PHE A 148 -4.89 -5.85 0.32
N PHE A 149 -4.03 -6.51 1.08
CA PHE A 149 -2.59 -6.23 1.16
C PHE A 149 -1.80 -7.51 0.91
N PRO A 150 -1.76 -8.01 -0.35
CA PRO A 150 -1.08 -9.25 -0.65
C PRO A 150 0.42 -9.15 -0.42
N LEU A 151 1.02 -10.27 -0.05
CA LEU A 151 2.46 -10.42 0.01
C LEU A 151 3.06 -10.42 -1.40
N LEU A 152 4.37 -10.18 -1.50
CA LEU A 152 5.05 -10.19 -2.79
C LEU A 152 5.00 -11.58 -3.44
N ARG A 153 4.90 -11.61 -4.77
CA ARG A 153 4.95 -12.85 -5.54
C ARG A 153 6.32 -13.53 -5.50
N SER A 154 7.40 -12.74 -5.40
CA SER A 154 8.75 -13.27 -5.31
C SER A 154 9.02 -13.83 -3.90
N ARG A 155 9.25 -15.12 -3.81
CA ARG A 155 9.61 -15.78 -2.55
C ARG A 155 10.92 -15.25 -1.97
N GLU A 156 11.90 -14.97 -2.83
CA GLU A 156 13.19 -14.41 -2.41
C GLU A 156 13.06 -13.03 -1.78
N LYS A 157 12.26 -12.16 -2.41
CA LYS A 157 12.00 -10.81 -1.88
C LYS A 157 11.21 -10.87 -0.57
N THR A 158 10.23 -11.76 -0.48
CA THR A 158 9.47 -11.97 0.75
C THR A 158 10.36 -12.49 1.85
N PHE A 159 11.21 -13.46 1.57
CA PHE A 159 12.18 -13.98 2.53
C PHE A 159 13.13 -12.89 3.03
N ALA A 160 13.68 -12.09 2.14
CA ALA A 160 14.56 -10.98 2.50
C ALA A 160 13.86 -9.96 3.42
N MET A 161 12.62 -9.63 3.14
CA MET A 161 11.83 -8.74 4.01
C MET A 161 11.49 -9.39 5.35
N ASP A 162 11.17 -10.69 5.37
CA ASP A 162 10.94 -11.44 6.59
C ASP A 162 12.15 -11.43 7.52
N GLN A 163 13.37 -11.49 6.99
CA GLN A 163 14.59 -11.42 7.81
C GLN A 163 14.72 -10.06 8.52
N VAL A 164 14.43 -8.98 7.83
CA VAL A 164 14.42 -7.63 8.41
C VAL A 164 13.28 -7.49 9.41
N TRP A 165 12.08 -7.94 9.03
CA TRP A 165 10.89 -7.87 9.87
C TRP A 165 11.03 -8.66 11.16
N ARG A 166 11.65 -9.83 11.12
CA ARG A 166 11.95 -10.64 12.30
C ARG A 166 12.77 -9.86 13.32
N LYS A 167 13.82 -9.18 12.87
CA LYS A 167 14.66 -8.36 13.76
C LYS A 167 13.91 -7.16 14.32
N ILE A 168 13.03 -6.55 13.53
CA ILE A 168 12.14 -5.48 13.99
C ILE A 168 11.21 -5.98 15.09
N CYS A 169 10.60 -7.14 14.92
CA CYS A 169 9.74 -7.76 15.92
C CYS A 169 10.51 -8.08 17.21
N GLU A 170 11.74 -8.58 17.10
CA GLU A 170 12.60 -8.84 18.26
C GLU A 170 12.86 -7.54 19.06
N ASP A 171 13.20 -6.45 18.39
CA ASP A 171 13.45 -5.15 19.04
C ASP A 171 12.20 -4.58 19.72
N LEU A 172 11.04 -4.72 19.09
CA LEU A 172 9.77 -4.16 19.57
C LEU A 172 9.03 -5.12 20.50
N LYS A 173 9.55 -6.34 20.69
CA LYS A 173 8.89 -7.41 21.46
C LYS A 173 7.51 -7.76 20.90
N TRP A 174 7.39 -7.77 19.58
CA TRP A 174 6.23 -8.22 18.85
C TRP A 174 6.37 -9.70 18.47
N ASP A 175 5.25 -10.38 18.32
CA ASP A 175 5.24 -11.76 17.86
C ASP A 175 5.77 -11.88 16.44
N TRP A 176 6.55 -12.92 16.20
CA TRP A 176 7.06 -13.23 14.86
C TRP A 176 6.12 -14.21 14.14
N ILE A 177 5.56 -13.78 13.02
CA ILE A 177 4.73 -14.61 12.15
C ILE A 177 5.42 -14.70 10.79
N PRO A 178 5.96 -15.87 10.42
CA PRO A 178 6.63 -16.03 9.12
C PRO A 178 5.62 -15.92 7.97
N SER A 179 6.11 -15.45 6.82
CA SER A 179 5.29 -15.32 5.59
C SER A 179 5.33 -16.58 4.72
N LEU A 180 6.31 -17.45 4.91
CA LEU A 180 6.56 -18.66 4.12
C LEU A 180 6.64 -19.90 5.01
#